data_8edec218df6e8fc89312a5d6d54e686d
#
_entry.id   8edec218df6e8fc89312a5d6d54e686d
#
_cell.length_a   1.000
_cell.length_b   1.000
_cell.length_c   1.000
_cell.angle_alpha   90.00
_cell.angle_beta   90.00
_cell.angle_gamma   90.00
#
_symmetry.space_group_name_H-M   'P 1'
#
loop_
_entity.id
_entity.type
_entity.pdbx_description
1 polymer ?
#
loop_
_entity_poly.entity_id
_entity_poly.type
_entity_poly.pdbx_seq_one_letter_code
_entity_poly.pdbx_strand_id
1 'polypeptide(L)'
;LFDTLSKRFEQAKIAANAEKTALQERYAEHLKQADQEAEELYQEGVRQRSEDYQRLAQIAENSNDLDELEEAAEALDSFGDYQNSRQLAERCRSRAIEECKKQEAEAECQRELREKAAKKRTAKNRKIGIAVAIVAVVVVAAVMVTTKVIIPNAKYNAAVELLNAGKYEESVAAFEAMGDYKDAKDRIPEAYYAQAESLLSAGKSKEAIVAFWASDNYKDARDRVLPLWDEIAIRDTVAAGIFHTVGLKANGTVVAMGYNGEGQCDVDDWTDIVAISAVGYYTVGLKADGTVVAVGDNTDGQCEVSDWRDIVAISAGYGHTVGLKADGTVVAVGDYNYDQCEVCDWRDILAVSAGSLHTVGLKFDGTVVAVGDNEFGQCDVSDWTNVAAISAGYGHTVGLKSDGTVVAVGSNKYGQCNVTDWRDIVAVSAGTCHTVGLKADGTVVAVGDNSYDQCNVADWRNVVAISAGYWHTVGLKADGTVVAVGFNEFGQCDASGWTNIKVPK
;
A
#
# COMPACT_ATOMS: atom_id res chain seq x y z
N LEU A 1 30.96 -1.13 60.59
CA LEU A 1 30.90 -1.45 59.18
C LEU A 1 29.46 -1.60 58.67
N PHE A 2 28.59 -2.29 59.42
CA PHE A 2 27.18 -2.50 59.09
C PHE A 2 26.39 -1.19 59.01
N ASP A 3 26.63 -0.29 59.95
CA ASP A 3 25.97 1.04 60.05
C ASP A 3 26.38 1.96 58.89
N THR A 4 27.62 1.84 58.41
CA THR A 4 28.13 2.63 57.30
C THR A 4 27.61 2.10 55.94
N LEU A 5 27.42 0.81 55.83
CA LEU A 5 26.82 0.16 54.63
C LEU A 5 25.32 0.46 54.55
N SER A 6 24.59 0.41 55.67
CA SER A 6 23.16 0.75 55.74
C SER A 6 22.91 2.21 55.34
N LYS A 7 23.72 3.17 55.82
CA LYS A 7 23.62 4.57 55.42
C LYS A 7 23.93 4.80 53.93
N ARG A 8 24.92 4.08 53.40
CA ARG A 8 25.21 4.16 51.93
C ARG A 8 24.10 3.57 51.07
N PHE A 9 23.45 2.47 51.54
CA PHE A 9 22.32 1.88 50.86
C PHE A 9 21.10 2.82 50.88
N GLU A 10 20.79 3.45 51.99
CA GLU A 10 19.71 4.45 52.06
C GLU A 10 20.02 5.69 51.24
N GLN A 11 21.26 6.17 51.20
CA GLN A 11 21.64 7.27 50.31
C GLN A 11 21.53 6.91 48.82
N ALA A 12 21.91 5.71 48.45
CA ALA A 12 21.77 5.22 47.07
C ALA A 12 20.29 5.09 46.66
N LYS A 13 19.43 4.64 47.56
CA LYS A 13 17.98 4.53 47.35
C LYS A 13 17.31 5.93 47.23
N ILE A 14 17.74 6.89 47.99
CA ILE A 14 17.28 8.28 47.89
C ILE A 14 17.72 8.89 46.56
N ALA A 15 18.97 8.66 46.14
CA ALA A 15 19.50 9.12 44.83
C ALA A 15 18.75 8.49 43.66
N ALA A 16 18.51 7.17 43.67
CA ALA A 16 17.76 6.47 42.66
C ALA A 16 16.30 6.96 42.58
N ASN A 17 15.65 7.23 43.72
CA ASN A 17 14.30 7.79 43.71
C ASN A 17 14.27 9.24 43.20
N ALA A 18 15.27 10.05 43.50
CA ALA A 18 15.37 11.42 42.98
C ALA A 18 15.59 11.41 41.43
N GLU A 19 16.42 10.49 40.92
CA GLU A 19 16.68 10.30 39.51
C GLU A 19 15.42 9.83 38.77
N LYS A 20 14.68 8.89 39.37
CA LYS A 20 13.37 8.43 38.85
C LYS A 20 12.35 9.57 38.80
N THR A 21 12.27 10.43 39.82
CA THR A 21 11.36 11.57 39.83
C THR A 21 11.74 12.60 38.77
N ALA A 22 13.03 12.88 38.59
CA ALA A 22 13.51 13.79 37.56
C ALA A 22 13.29 13.25 36.14
N LEU A 23 13.33 11.94 35.99
CA LEU A 23 13.01 11.28 34.69
C LEU A 23 11.50 11.39 34.39
N GLN A 24 10.66 11.18 35.40
CA GLN A 24 9.19 11.33 35.26
C GLN A 24 8.79 12.79 34.99
N GLU A 25 9.45 13.76 35.58
CA GLU A 25 9.21 15.18 35.29
C GLU A 25 9.62 15.55 33.86
N ARG A 26 10.78 15.07 33.34
CA ARG A 26 11.18 15.29 31.97
C ARG A 26 10.21 14.62 30.99
N TYR A 27 9.75 13.42 31.29
CA TYR A 27 8.77 12.72 30.47
C TYR A 27 7.45 13.48 30.37
N ALA A 28 6.95 13.99 31.52
CA ALA A 28 5.74 14.81 31.56
C ALA A 28 5.90 16.13 30.78
N GLU A 29 7.10 16.70 30.77
CA GLU A 29 7.39 17.94 30.06
C GLU A 29 7.49 17.70 28.53
N HIS A 30 8.07 16.55 28.10
CA HIS A 30 8.09 16.15 26.69
C HIS A 30 6.69 15.81 26.16
N LEU A 31 5.84 15.12 26.95
CA LEU A 31 4.45 14.88 26.58
C LEU A 31 3.68 16.19 26.40
N LYS A 32 3.88 17.13 27.31
CA LYS A 32 3.22 18.44 27.22
C LYS A 32 3.70 19.28 26.04
N GLN A 33 4.96 19.13 25.63
CA GLN A 33 5.48 19.74 24.40
C GLN A 33 4.90 19.08 23.15
N ALA A 34 4.82 17.76 23.12
CA ALA A 34 4.23 17.02 22.02
C ALA A 34 2.74 17.34 21.83
N ASP A 35 1.97 17.42 22.92
CA ASP A 35 0.56 17.83 22.88
C ASP A 35 0.40 19.28 22.38
N GLN A 36 1.32 20.17 22.71
CA GLN A 36 1.28 21.56 22.29
C GLN A 36 1.65 21.71 20.80
N GLU A 37 2.64 20.95 20.32
CA GLU A 37 3.01 20.87 18.90
C GLU A 37 1.88 20.24 18.06
N ALA A 38 1.22 19.20 18.58
CA ALA A 38 0.07 18.56 17.94
C ALA A 38 -1.13 19.52 17.81
N GLU A 39 -1.40 20.34 18.84
CA GLU A 39 -2.47 21.36 18.78
C GLU A 39 -2.14 22.47 17.77
N GLU A 40 -0.89 22.91 17.69
CA GLU A 40 -0.47 23.93 16.70
C GLU A 40 -0.64 23.40 15.26
N LEU A 41 -0.26 22.15 15.02
CA LEU A 41 -0.43 21.47 13.73
C LEU A 41 -1.92 21.29 13.37
N TYR A 42 -2.74 20.91 14.34
CA TYR A 42 -4.19 20.80 14.14
C TYR A 42 -4.82 22.16 13.75
N GLN A 43 -4.41 23.26 14.39
CA GLN A 43 -4.92 24.60 14.08
C GLN A 43 -4.49 25.07 12.68
N GLU A 44 -3.27 24.71 12.26
CA GLU A 44 -2.80 25.00 10.88
C GLU A 44 -3.61 24.23 9.84
N GLY A 45 -3.84 22.93 10.04
CA GLY A 45 -4.69 22.11 9.17
C GLY A 45 -6.13 22.66 9.06
N VAL A 46 -6.71 23.13 10.17
CA VAL A 46 -8.03 23.78 10.16
C VAL A 46 -8.01 25.06 9.33
N ARG A 47 -6.94 25.85 9.38
CA ARG A 47 -6.81 27.08 8.59
C ARG A 47 -6.70 26.76 7.10
N GLN A 48 -5.83 25.84 6.73
CA GLN A 48 -5.64 25.40 5.34
C GLN A 48 -6.95 24.87 4.73
N ARG A 49 -7.63 24.01 5.46
CA ARG A 49 -8.94 23.48 5.04
C ARG A 49 -9.98 24.57 4.81
N SER A 50 -9.96 25.64 5.60
CA SER A 50 -10.85 26.79 5.41
C SER A 50 -10.54 27.58 4.14
N GLU A 51 -9.25 27.78 3.83
CA GLU A 51 -8.80 28.49 2.63
C GLU A 51 -9.15 27.70 1.36
N ASP A 52 -8.90 26.41 1.33
CA ASP A 52 -9.24 25.52 0.22
C ASP A 52 -10.75 25.50 -0.03
N TYR A 53 -11.57 25.39 1.02
CA TYR A 53 -13.02 25.48 0.90
C TYR A 53 -13.47 26.79 0.26
N GLN A 54 -12.92 27.94 0.66
CA GLN A 54 -13.29 29.24 0.09
C GLN A 54 -12.93 29.35 -1.40
N ARG A 55 -11.78 28.80 -1.81
CA ARG A 55 -11.38 28.74 -3.21
C ARG A 55 -12.34 27.89 -4.04
N LEU A 56 -12.71 26.70 -3.57
CA LEU A 56 -13.63 25.80 -4.25
C LEU A 56 -15.05 26.40 -4.31
N ALA A 57 -15.50 27.09 -3.27
CA ALA A 57 -16.77 27.82 -3.28
C ALA A 57 -16.81 28.91 -4.36
N GLN A 58 -15.68 29.57 -4.62
CA GLN A 58 -15.57 30.57 -5.65
C GLN A 58 -15.66 29.99 -7.07
N ILE A 59 -15.08 28.80 -7.30
CA ILE A 59 -15.24 28.05 -8.55
C ILE A 59 -16.71 27.64 -8.75
N ALA A 60 -17.35 27.11 -7.73
CA ALA A 60 -18.78 26.74 -7.76
C ALA A 60 -19.70 27.89 -8.15
N GLU A 61 -19.34 29.14 -7.82
CA GLU A 61 -20.15 30.32 -8.12
C GLU A 61 -19.84 30.95 -9.49
N ASN A 62 -18.61 30.87 -9.98
CA ASN A 62 -18.16 31.71 -11.09
C ASN A 62 -17.69 30.93 -12.32
N SER A 63 -17.27 29.66 -12.22
CA SER A 63 -16.79 28.90 -13.39
C SER A 63 -17.93 28.41 -14.29
N ASN A 64 -17.67 28.38 -15.59
CA ASN A 64 -18.48 27.72 -16.63
C ASN A 64 -17.65 26.64 -17.36
N ASP A 65 -16.45 26.38 -16.91
CA ASP A 65 -15.59 25.31 -17.43
C ASP A 65 -16.02 23.98 -16.81
N LEU A 66 -16.25 22.97 -17.66
CA LEU A 66 -16.74 21.66 -17.23
C LEU A 66 -15.74 20.94 -16.32
N ASP A 67 -14.46 20.94 -16.72
CA ASP A 67 -13.41 20.25 -15.99
C ASP A 67 -13.20 20.92 -14.62
N GLU A 68 -13.15 22.26 -14.56
CA GLU A 68 -13.08 22.99 -13.28
C GLU A 68 -14.27 22.74 -12.36
N LEU A 69 -15.49 22.59 -12.91
CA LEU A 69 -16.68 22.33 -12.12
C LEU A 69 -16.73 20.90 -11.58
N GLU A 70 -16.24 19.90 -12.37
CA GLU A 70 -16.15 18.50 -11.93
C GLU A 70 -15.08 18.34 -10.86
N GLU A 71 -13.87 18.86 -11.08
CA GLU A 71 -12.79 18.84 -10.09
C GLU A 71 -13.20 19.54 -8.77
N ALA A 72 -13.86 20.70 -8.87
CA ALA A 72 -14.34 21.39 -7.69
C ALA A 72 -15.44 20.60 -6.94
N ALA A 73 -16.30 19.86 -7.65
CA ALA A 73 -17.34 19.04 -7.03
C ALA A 73 -16.72 17.87 -6.26
N GLU A 74 -15.76 17.17 -6.83
CA GLU A 74 -15.05 16.07 -6.18
C GLU A 74 -14.27 16.55 -4.96
N ALA A 75 -13.53 17.66 -5.11
CA ALA A 75 -12.80 18.25 -3.99
C ALA A 75 -13.73 18.69 -2.85
N LEU A 76 -14.89 19.30 -3.16
CA LEU A 76 -15.89 19.69 -2.15
C LEU A 76 -16.53 18.51 -1.43
N ASP A 77 -16.70 17.36 -2.09
CA ASP A 77 -17.20 16.14 -1.45
C ASP A 77 -16.22 15.62 -0.40
N SER A 78 -14.90 15.75 -0.63
CA SER A 78 -13.87 15.35 0.33
C SER A 78 -13.93 16.14 1.65
N PHE A 79 -14.55 17.33 1.65
CA PHE A 79 -14.78 18.11 2.88
C PHE A 79 -15.90 17.53 3.76
N GLY A 80 -16.68 16.55 3.29
CA GLY A 80 -17.77 15.92 4.03
C GLY A 80 -18.84 16.89 4.48
N ASP A 81 -19.08 16.99 5.79
CA ASP A 81 -20.09 17.91 6.37
C ASP A 81 -19.54 19.31 6.72
N TYR A 82 -18.32 19.65 6.27
CA TYR A 82 -17.74 20.96 6.54
C TYR A 82 -18.53 22.07 5.84
N GLN A 83 -19.08 22.99 6.63
CA GLN A 83 -19.93 24.10 6.15
C GLN A 83 -21.05 23.62 5.18
N ASN A 84 -21.04 24.14 3.95
CA ASN A 84 -22.01 23.82 2.89
C ASN A 84 -21.38 23.01 1.75
N SER A 85 -20.29 22.29 1.99
CA SER A 85 -19.51 21.63 0.95
C SER A 85 -20.35 20.71 0.05
N ARG A 86 -21.22 19.88 0.62
CA ARG A 86 -22.14 19.02 -0.15
C ARG A 86 -23.10 19.80 -1.05
N GLN A 87 -23.64 20.93 -0.56
CA GLN A 87 -24.54 21.77 -1.35
C GLN A 87 -23.79 22.46 -2.49
N LEU A 88 -22.55 22.87 -2.26
CA LEU A 88 -21.71 23.47 -3.28
C LEU A 88 -21.26 22.44 -4.32
N ALA A 89 -20.91 21.22 -3.93
CA ALA A 89 -20.60 20.11 -4.83
C ALA A 89 -21.79 19.77 -5.74
N GLU A 90 -23.03 19.70 -5.18
CA GLU A 90 -24.23 19.51 -5.96
C GLU A 90 -24.49 20.68 -6.93
N ARG A 91 -24.15 21.91 -6.55
CA ARG A 91 -24.27 23.08 -7.42
C ARG A 91 -23.27 23.03 -8.58
N CYS A 92 -22.03 22.63 -8.33
CA CYS A 92 -21.02 22.40 -9.38
C CYS A 92 -21.52 21.36 -10.39
N ARG A 93 -21.98 20.20 -9.94
CA ARG A 93 -22.54 19.14 -10.79
C ARG A 93 -23.75 19.59 -11.58
N SER A 94 -24.64 20.34 -10.96
CA SER A 94 -25.85 20.85 -11.64
C SER A 94 -25.49 21.83 -12.76
N ARG A 95 -24.50 22.70 -12.54
CA ARG A 95 -23.99 23.62 -13.57
C ARG A 95 -23.21 22.88 -14.66
N ALA A 96 -22.38 21.90 -14.32
CA ALA A 96 -21.70 21.06 -15.30
C ALA A 96 -22.68 20.32 -16.21
N ILE A 97 -23.77 19.76 -15.66
CA ILE A 97 -24.85 19.12 -16.42
C ILE A 97 -25.56 20.14 -17.35
N GLU A 98 -25.79 21.36 -16.90
CA GLU A 98 -26.44 22.39 -17.69
C GLU A 98 -25.56 22.85 -18.87
N GLU A 99 -24.24 23.04 -18.64
CA GLU A 99 -23.31 23.42 -19.69
C GLU A 99 -23.07 22.27 -20.69
N CYS A 100 -23.01 21.01 -20.21
CA CYS A 100 -22.92 19.82 -21.05
C CYS A 100 -24.16 19.72 -21.99
N LYS A 101 -25.38 19.91 -21.48
CA LYS A 101 -26.61 19.92 -22.28
C LYS A 101 -26.60 21.03 -23.33
N LYS A 102 -26.05 22.18 -23.02
CA LYS A 102 -25.92 23.30 -23.98
C LYS A 102 -24.96 22.96 -25.11
N GLN A 103 -23.80 22.35 -24.79
CA GLN A 103 -22.82 21.88 -25.79
C GLN A 103 -23.39 20.76 -26.67
N GLU A 104 -24.15 19.81 -26.09
CA GLU A 104 -24.86 18.76 -26.84
C GLU A 104 -25.90 19.35 -27.82
N ALA A 105 -26.69 20.32 -27.35
CA ALA A 105 -27.69 20.98 -28.20
C ALA A 105 -27.08 21.78 -29.36
N GLU A 106 -25.91 22.42 -29.14
CA GLU A 106 -25.15 23.09 -30.19
C GLU A 106 -24.57 22.09 -31.20
N ALA A 107 -24.08 20.94 -30.71
CA ALA A 107 -23.55 19.85 -31.56
C ALA A 107 -24.68 19.20 -32.40
N GLU A 108 -25.86 19.03 -31.83
CA GLU A 108 -27.05 18.48 -32.53
C GLU A 108 -27.53 19.45 -33.61
N CYS A 109 -27.59 20.74 -33.33
CA CYS A 109 -27.91 21.79 -34.31
C CYS A 109 -26.93 21.79 -35.49
N GLN A 110 -25.63 21.62 -35.23
CA GLN A 110 -24.61 21.49 -36.28
C GLN A 110 -24.77 20.19 -37.11
N ARG A 111 -25.17 19.08 -36.49
CA ARG A 111 -25.48 17.83 -37.21
C ARG A 111 -26.68 18.01 -38.16
N GLU A 112 -27.76 18.60 -37.70
CA GLU A 112 -28.93 18.89 -38.55
C GLU A 112 -28.60 19.80 -39.76
N LEU A 113 -27.75 20.82 -39.57
CA LEU A 113 -27.28 21.68 -40.64
C LEU A 113 -26.47 20.92 -41.68
N ARG A 114 -25.61 19.98 -41.26
CA ARG A 114 -24.82 19.09 -42.14
C ARG A 114 -25.72 18.13 -42.91
N GLU A 115 -26.75 17.54 -42.27
CA GLU A 115 -27.68 16.65 -42.94
C GLU A 115 -28.57 17.38 -44.00
N LYS A 116 -29.02 18.59 -43.71
CA LYS A 116 -29.78 19.43 -44.67
C LYS A 116 -28.92 19.83 -45.86
N ALA A 117 -27.63 20.06 -45.68
CA ALA A 117 -26.68 20.34 -46.75
C ALA A 117 -26.39 19.09 -47.62
N ALA A 118 -26.34 17.91 -47.02
CA ALA A 118 -26.17 16.63 -47.76
C ALA A 118 -27.34 16.28 -48.61
N LYS A 119 -28.59 16.50 -48.16
CA LYS A 119 -29.82 16.23 -48.92
C LYS A 119 -29.99 17.09 -50.19
N LYS A 120 -29.42 18.29 -50.24
CA LYS A 120 -29.46 19.18 -51.44
C LYS A 120 -28.50 18.75 -52.54
N ARG A 121 -27.46 17.95 -52.27
CA ARG A 121 -26.49 17.47 -53.27
C ARG A 121 -26.97 16.22 -54.03
N THR A 122 -27.90 15.45 -53.52
CA THR A 122 -28.32 14.13 -54.08
C THR A 122 -29.34 14.19 -55.20
N ALA A 123 -29.94 15.35 -55.52
CA ALA A 123 -30.99 15.45 -56.56
C ALA A 123 -30.46 15.53 -58.01
N LYS A 124 -29.16 15.73 -58.24
CA LYS A 124 -28.62 16.01 -59.60
C LYS A 124 -27.93 14.83 -60.30
N ASN A 125 -27.65 13.70 -59.68
CA ASN A 125 -26.79 12.64 -60.24
C ASN A 125 -27.49 11.26 -60.45
N ARG A 126 -28.80 11.21 -60.63
CA ARG A 126 -29.57 9.96 -60.64
C ARG A 126 -29.59 9.16 -61.99
N LYS A 127 -28.85 9.55 -63.02
CA LYS A 127 -28.93 8.87 -64.36
C LYS A 127 -27.64 8.16 -64.85
N ILE A 128 -26.55 8.24 -64.11
CA ILE A 128 -25.28 7.52 -64.52
C ILE A 128 -24.94 6.32 -63.60
N GLY A 129 -25.78 6.06 -62.59
CA GLY A 129 -25.42 5.23 -61.43
C GLY A 129 -25.63 3.70 -61.57
N ILE A 130 -26.41 3.17 -62.54
CA ILE A 130 -26.81 1.76 -62.46
C ILE A 130 -25.71 0.79 -62.91
N ALA A 131 -24.95 1.10 -63.94
CA ALA A 131 -23.86 0.22 -64.42
C ALA A 131 -22.62 0.26 -63.49
N VAL A 132 -22.32 1.43 -62.91
CA VAL A 132 -21.25 1.61 -61.90
C VAL A 132 -21.62 0.97 -60.57
N ALA A 133 -22.91 0.95 -60.22
CA ALA A 133 -23.41 0.34 -58.99
C ALA A 133 -23.22 -1.20 -58.95
N ILE A 134 -23.38 -1.89 -60.05
CA ILE A 134 -23.21 -3.36 -60.09
C ILE A 134 -21.74 -3.74 -59.92
N VAL A 135 -20.82 -3.06 -60.60
CA VAL A 135 -19.39 -3.28 -60.44
C VAL A 135 -18.95 -2.85 -59.01
N ALA A 136 -19.46 -1.76 -58.50
CA ALA A 136 -19.19 -1.31 -57.15
C ALA A 136 -19.71 -2.30 -56.09
N VAL A 137 -20.87 -2.89 -56.30
CA VAL A 137 -21.44 -3.92 -55.40
C VAL A 137 -20.60 -5.17 -55.36
N VAL A 138 -20.11 -5.65 -56.51
CA VAL A 138 -19.23 -6.83 -56.61
C VAL A 138 -17.86 -6.54 -55.98
N VAL A 139 -17.29 -5.36 -56.25
CA VAL A 139 -16.04 -4.92 -55.59
C VAL A 139 -16.23 -4.70 -54.10
N VAL A 140 -17.33 -4.07 -53.68
CA VAL A 140 -17.65 -3.89 -52.26
C VAL A 140 -17.90 -5.23 -51.58
N ALA A 141 -18.59 -6.17 -52.22
CA ALA A 141 -18.78 -7.52 -51.71
C ALA A 141 -17.45 -8.29 -51.58
N ALA A 142 -16.59 -8.20 -52.59
CA ALA A 142 -15.25 -8.79 -52.53
C ALA A 142 -14.38 -8.12 -51.47
N VAL A 143 -14.41 -6.81 -51.36
CA VAL A 143 -13.71 -6.05 -50.30
C VAL A 143 -14.30 -6.39 -48.94
N MET A 144 -15.63 -6.49 -48.80
CA MET A 144 -16.26 -6.89 -47.55
C MET A 144 -15.89 -8.32 -47.11
N VAL A 145 -15.88 -9.27 -48.03
CA VAL A 145 -15.45 -10.63 -47.72
C VAL A 145 -13.97 -10.66 -47.36
N THR A 146 -13.13 -9.95 -48.08
CA THR A 146 -11.71 -9.87 -47.79
C THR A 146 -11.44 -9.20 -46.46
N THR A 147 -12.07 -8.05 -46.18
CA THR A 147 -11.84 -7.27 -44.95
C THR A 147 -12.56 -7.82 -43.75
N LYS A 148 -13.76 -8.41 -43.91
CA LYS A 148 -14.56 -8.91 -42.76
C LYS A 148 -14.37 -10.39 -42.46
N VAL A 149 -13.83 -11.18 -43.39
CA VAL A 149 -13.71 -12.64 -43.20
C VAL A 149 -12.26 -13.12 -43.41
N ILE A 150 -11.65 -12.83 -44.56
CA ILE A 150 -10.33 -13.38 -44.88
C ILE A 150 -9.22 -12.79 -44.02
N ILE A 151 -9.15 -11.47 -43.95
CA ILE A 151 -8.13 -10.79 -43.18
C ILE A 151 -8.30 -11.06 -41.67
N PRO A 152 -9.51 -10.94 -41.05
CA PRO A 152 -9.67 -11.28 -39.65
C PRO A 152 -9.36 -12.75 -39.34
N ASN A 153 -9.73 -13.68 -40.24
CA ASN A 153 -9.43 -15.10 -40.03
C ASN A 153 -7.93 -15.40 -40.13
N ALA A 154 -7.20 -14.74 -41.03
CA ALA A 154 -5.74 -14.84 -41.10
C ALA A 154 -5.06 -14.28 -39.89
N LYS A 155 -5.53 -13.12 -39.38
CA LYS A 155 -5.04 -12.52 -38.13
C LYS A 155 -5.30 -13.41 -36.91
N TYR A 156 -6.51 -14.00 -36.84
CA TYR A 156 -6.86 -14.93 -35.78
C TYR A 156 -5.93 -16.16 -35.77
N ASN A 157 -5.71 -16.78 -36.91
CA ASN A 157 -4.81 -17.92 -36.99
C ASN A 157 -3.37 -17.55 -36.61
N ALA A 158 -2.90 -16.38 -37.04
CA ALA A 158 -1.59 -15.87 -36.62
C ALA A 158 -1.49 -15.66 -35.10
N ALA A 159 -2.55 -15.14 -34.44
CA ALA A 159 -2.59 -15.00 -32.99
C ALA A 159 -2.53 -16.39 -32.30
N VAL A 160 -3.23 -17.40 -32.83
CA VAL A 160 -3.16 -18.78 -32.32
C VAL A 160 -1.76 -19.39 -32.51
N GLU A 161 -1.11 -19.12 -33.65
CA GLU A 161 0.27 -19.58 -33.90
C GLU A 161 1.26 -18.93 -32.92
N LEU A 162 1.10 -17.64 -32.59
CA LEU A 162 1.89 -16.96 -31.60
C LEU A 162 1.72 -17.60 -30.21
N LEU A 163 0.48 -17.91 -29.80
CA LEU A 163 0.20 -18.62 -28.57
C LEU A 163 0.91 -19.97 -28.50
N ASN A 164 0.78 -20.78 -29.54
CA ASN A 164 1.41 -22.10 -29.64
C ASN A 164 2.95 -22.03 -29.67
N ALA A 165 3.50 -20.93 -30.17
CA ALA A 165 4.94 -20.68 -30.22
C ALA A 165 5.51 -20.14 -28.91
N GLY A 166 4.69 -19.95 -27.87
CA GLY A 166 5.12 -19.39 -26.59
C GLY A 166 5.35 -17.87 -26.59
N LYS A 167 4.84 -17.17 -27.63
CA LYS A 167 4.91 -15.70 -27.75
C LYS A 167 3.64 -15.07 -27.19
N TYR A 168 3.50 -15.19 -25.87
CA TYR A 168 2.24 -14.91 -25.18
C TYR A 168 1.81 -13.46 -25.28
N GLU A 169 2.70 -12.48 -25.04
CA GLU A 169 2.39 -11.04 -25.10
C GLU A 169 1.97 -10.61 -26.52
N GLU A 170 2.69 -11.10 -27.55
CA GLU A 170 2.34 -10.84 -28.95
C GLU A 170 0.98 -11.46 -29.29
N SER A 171 0.67 -12.64 -28.73
CA SER A 171 -0.61 -13.35 -28.92
C SER A 171 -1.76 -12.59 -28.26
N VAL A 172 -1.60 -12.16 -27.01
CA VAL A 172 -2.59 -11.35 -26.27
C VAL A 172 -2.90 -10.08 -27.05
N ALA A 173 -1.89 -9.30 -27.42
CA ALA A 173 -2.07 -8.06 -28.20
C ALA A 173 -2.78 -8.31 -29.54
N ALA A 174 -2.50 -9.44 -30.18
CA ALA A 174 -3.18 -9.82 -31.43
C ALA A 174 -4.65 -10.18 -31.20
N PHE A 175 -5.01 -10.89 -30.14
CA PHE A 175 -6.40 -11.20 -29.79
C PHE A 175 -7.17 -9.96 -29.34
N GLU A 176 -6.59 -9.08 -28.54
CA GLU A 176 -7.20 -7.79 -28.13
C GLU A 176 -7.56 -6.91 -29.32
N ALA A 177 -6.63 -6.82 -30.31
CA ALA A 177 -6.86 -6.05 -31.53
C ALA A 177 -8.00 -6.60 -32.42
N MET A 178 -8.50 -7.80 -32.12
CA MET A 178 -9.59 -8.45 -32.87
C MET A 178 -10.96 -8.26 -32.21
N GLY A 179 -11.01 -7.83 -30.92
CA GLY A 179 -12.25 -7.61 -30.17
C GLY A 179 -13.15 -8.85 -30.15
N ASP A 180 -14.40 -8.71 -30.60
CA ASP A 180 -15.42 -9.77 -30.57
C ASP A 180 -15.32 -10.78 -31.75
N TYR A 181 -14.18 -10.84 -32.44
CA TYR A 181 -14.04 -11.78 -33.57
C TYR A 181 -13.84 -13.21 -33.08
N LYS A 182 -14.77 -14.12 -33.39
CA LYS A 182 -14.79 -15.52 -32.92
C LYS A 182 -14.72 -15.56 -31.38
N ASP A 183 -13.83 -16.40 -30.85
CA ASP A 183 -13.50 -16.57 -29.41
C ASP A 183 -12.23 -15.82 -29.03
N ALA A 184 -11.84 -14.75 -29.75
CA ALA A 184 -10.59 -14.03 -29.50
C ALA A 184 -10.50 -13.52 -28.05
N LYS A 185 -11.61 -13.00 -27.50
CA LYS A 185 -11.66 -12.57 -26.09
C LYS A 185 -11.46 -13.72 -25.11
N ASP A 186 -12.01 -14.91 -25.42
CA ASP A 186 -11.90 -16.07 -24.53
C ASP A 186 -10.48 -16.68 -24.58
N ARG A 187 -9.71 -16.37 -25.65
CA ARG A 187 -8.31 -16.78 -25.78
C ARG A 187 -7.31 -15.95 -25.01
N ILE A 188 -7.67 -14.75 -24.60
CA ILE A 188 -6.79 -13.86 -23.82
C ILE A 188 -6.47 -14.48 -22.46
N PRO A 189 -7.46 -14.94 -21.66
CA PRO A 189 -7.19 -15.64 -20.41
C PRO A 189 -6.34 -16.92 -20.60
N GLU A 190 -6.58 -17.67 -21.67
CA GLU A 190 -5.78 -18.86 -22.00
C GLU A 190 -4.31 -18.51 -22.25
N ALA A 191 -4.03 -17.42 -22.97
CA ALA A 191 -2.68 -16.98 -23.28
C ALA A 191 -1.93 -16.53 -22.00
N TYR A 192 -2.58 -15.76 -21.11
CA TYR A 192 -2.01 -15.38 -19.83
C TYR A 192 -1.76 -16.58 -18.91
N TYR A 193 -2.67 -17.55 -18.87
CA TYR A 193 -2.47 -18.77 -18.11
C TYR A 193 -1.26 -19.58 -18.63
N ALA A 194 -1.12 -19.72 -19.94
CA ALA A 194 0.02 -20.41 -20.55
C ALA A 194 1.34 -19.64 -20.29
N GLN A 195 1.31 -18.31 -20.29
CA GLN A 195 2.44 -17.47 -19.89
C GLN A 195 2.83 -17.75 -18.44
N ALA A 196 1.86 -17.79 -17.52
CA ALA A 196 2.10 -18.06 -16.11
C ALA A 196 2.79 -19.42 -15.89
N GLU A 197 2.32 -20.49 -16.54
CA GLU A 197 2.94 -21.81 -16.46
C GLU A 197 4.38 -21.81 -16.99
N SER A 198 4.62 -21.07 -18.08
CA SER A 198 5.97 -20.91 -18.63
C SER A 198 6.91 -20.16 -17.67
N LEU A 199 6.40 -19.09 -17.03
CA LEU A 199 7.14 -18.31 -16.05
C LEU A 199 7.47 -19.15 -14.80
N LEU A 200 6.54 -19.96 -14.31
CA LEU A 200 6.78 -20.90 -13.21
C LEU A 200 7.89 -21.90 -13.56
N SER A 201 7.85 -22.45 -14.76
CA SER A 201 8.88 -23.39 -15.23
C SER A 201 10.25 -22.74 -15.31
N ALA A 202 10.30 -21.41 -15.45
CA ALA A 202 11.51 -20.60 -15.46
C ALA A 202 11.93 -20.09 -14.04
N GLY A 203 11.20 -20.46 -12.99
CA GLY A 203 11.46 -20.02 -11.61
C GLY A 203 11.11 -18.54 -11.34
N LYS A 204 10.20 -17.97 -12.14
CA LYS A 204 9.78 -16.56 -12.06
C LYS A 204 8.41 -16.44 -11.38
N SER A 205 8.37 -16.74 -10.07
CA SER A 205 7.12 -16.80 -9.29
C SER A 205 6.36 -15.48 -9.25
N LYS A 206 7.04 -14.34 -9.16
CA LYS A 206 6.42 -13.00 -9.14
C LYS A 206 5.67 -12.70 -10.43
N GLU A 207 6.36 -12.86 -11.56
CA GLU A 207 5.78 -12.63 -12.89
C GLU A 207 4.67 -13.63 -13.19
N ALA A 208 4.79 -14.88 -12.70
CA ALA A 208 3.75 -15.89 -12.85
C ALA A 208 2.46 -15.52 -12.13
N ILE A 209 2.53 -14.95 -10.92
CA ILE A 209 1.35 -14.45 -10.18
C ILE A 209 0.60 -13.39 -11.02
N VAL A 210 1.31 -12.43 -11.56
CA VAL A 210 0.71 -11.37 -12.40
C VAL A 210 0.02 -11.96 -13.63
N ALA A 211 0.66 -12.93 -14.28
CA ALA A 211 0.08 -13.59 -15.44
C ALA A 211 -1.15 -14.45 -15.08
N PHE A 212 -1.15 -15.13 -13.91
CA PHE A 212 -2.34 -15.83 -13.42
C PHE A 212 -3.50 -14.88 -13.12
N TRP A 213 -3.26 -13.71 -12.54
CA TRP A 213 -4.32 -12.71 -12.34
C TRP A 213 -4.90 -12.22 -13.65
N ALA A 214 -4.03 -11.93 -14.63
CA ALA A 214 -4.46 -11.52 -15.95
C ALA A 214 -5.28 -12.59 -16.70
N SER A 215 -5.19 -13.85 -16.27
CA SER A 215 -6.00 -14.95 -16.82
C SER A 215 -7.44 -15.02 -16.30
N ASP A 216 -7.86 -14.10 -15.42
CA ASP A 216 -9.24 -13.91 -14.93
C ASP A 216 -9.95 -15.22 -14.53
N ASN A 217 -9.38 -15.95 -13.57
CA ASN A 217 -9.89 -17.25 -13.08
C ASN A 217 -9.98 -18.36 -14.14
N TYR A 218 -9.22 -18.26 -15.21
CA TYR A 218 -9.15 -19.32 -16.21
C TYR A 218 -8.57 -20.60 -15.57
N LYS A 219 -9.28 -21.74 -15.69
CA LYS A 219 -8.94 -23.00 -15.03
C LYS A 219 -8.76 -22.86 -13.50
N ASP A 220 -7.62 -23.31 -12.98
CA ASP A 220 -7.22 -23.28 -11.57
C ASP A 220 -6.27 -22.11 -11.22
N ALA A 221 -6.26 -21.06 -12.03
CA ALA A 221 -5.33 -19.95 -11.88
C ALA A 221 -5.31 -19.40 -10.45
N ARG A 222 -6.47 -19.24 -9.82
CA ARG A 222 -6.59 -18.75 -8.43
C ARG A 222 -5.92 -19.70 -7.42
N ASP A 223 -6.13 -21.00 -7.58
CA ASP A 223 -5.57 -22.00 -6.67
C ASP A 223 -4.04 -22.11 -6.83
N ARG A 224 -3.51 -21.73 -8.01
CA ARG A 224 -2.07 -21.71 -8.30
C ARG A 224 -1.35 -20.53 -7.67
N VAL A 225 -2.04 -19.42 -7.44
CA VAL A 225 -1.45 -18.17 -6.89
C VAL A 225 -1.09 -18.32 -5.42
N LEU A 226 -1.95 -18.92 -4.59
CA LEU A 226 -1.73 -19.00 -3.13
C LEU A 226 -0.39 -19.64 -2.74
N PRO A 227 0.02 -20.81 -3.31
CA PRO A 227 1.33 -21.41 -2.98
C PRO A 227 2.51 -20.53 -3.37
N LEU A 228 2.38 -19.70 -4.41
CA LEU A 228 3.46 -18.83 -4.87
C LEU A 228 3.71 -17.66 -3.91
N TRP A 229 2.68 -17.20 -3.21
CA TRP A 229 2.84 -16.20 -2.16
C TRP A 229 3.73 -16.70 -1.01
N ASP A 230 3.75 -17.99 -0.72
CA ASP A 230 4.64 -18.57 0.31
C ASP A 230 6.13 -18.42 -0.04
N GLU A 231 6.44 -18.21 -1.32
CA GLU A 231 7.80 -18.00 -1.81
C GLU A 231 8.21 -16.53 -1.83
N ILE A 232 7.26 -15.60 -2.04
CA ILE A 232 7.58 -14.20 -2.32
C ILE A 232 7.08 -13.21 -1.28
N ALA A 233 6.08 -13.57 -0.45
CA ALA A 233 5.54 -12.67 0.56
C ALA A 233 6.58 -12.38 1.66
N ILE A 234 6.82 -11.10 1.91
CA ILE A 234 7.59 -10.66 3.08
C ILE A 234 6.70 -10.87 4.31
N ARG A 235 7.15 -11.71 5.24
CA ARG A 235 6.41 -12.07 6.45
C ARG A 235 7.27 -11.78 7.67
N ASP A 236 6.83 -10.82 8.46
CA ASP A 236 7.52 -10.45 9.68
C ASP A 236 7.41 -11.56 10.72
N THR A 237 8.56 -11.89 11.32
CA THR A 237 8.69 -12.90 12.36
C THR A 237 9.09 -12.31 13.72
N VAL A 238 9.48 -11.03 13.72
CA VAL A 238 9.60 -10.16 14.90
C VAL A 238 8.90 -8.84 14.59
N ALA A 239 8.16 -8.32 15.54
CA ALA A 239 7.44 -7.05 15.38
C ALA A 239 7.56 -6.22 16.67
N ALA A 240 7.80 -4.92 16.51
CA ALA A 240 7.95 -3.94 17.58
C ALA A 240 6.77 -2.96 17.56
N GLY A 241 5.94 -2.98 18.59
CA GLY A 241 4.84 -2.05 18.80
C GLY A 241 5.28 -0.76 19.49
N ILE A 242 4.35 -0.07 20.19
CA ILE A 242 4.72 1.11 20.99
C ILE A 242 5.55 0.68 22.21
N PHE A 243 5.00 -0.19 23.05
CA PHE A 243 5.60 -0.63 24.31
C PHE A 243 5.63 -2.15 24.45
N HIS A 244 5.50 -2.88 23.35
CA HIS A 244 5.56 -4.34 23.35
C HIS A 244 6.35 -4.86 22.16
N THR A 245 6.83 -6.07 22.28
CA THR A 245 7.55 -6.79 21.23
C THR A 245 6.94 -8.15 21.05
N VAL A 246 6.81 -8.59 19.81
CA VAL A 246 6.19 -9.86 19.44
C VAL A 246 7.17 -10.69 18.62
N GLY A 247 7.21 -11.99 18.88
CA GLY A 247 8.06 -12.94 18.16
C GLY A 247 7.26 -14.17 17.72
N LEU A 248 7.37 -14.51 16.44
CA LEU A 248 6.79 -15.73 15.87
C LEU A 248 7.78 -16.88 16.02
N LYS A 249 7.37 -17.95 16.69
CA LYS A 249 8.18 -19.18 16.82
C LYS A 249 8.12 -20.04 15.55
N ALA A 250 9.14 -20.85 15.36
CA ALA A 250 9.23 -21.76 14.21
C ALA A 250 8.09 -22.79 14.13
N ASN A 251 7.42 -23.08 15.26
CA ASN A 251 6.27 -23.98 15.32
C ASN A 251 4.90 -23.29 15.07
N GLY A 252 4.90 -22.01 14.71
CA GLY A 252 3.68 -21.25 14.44
C GLY A 252 2.95 -20.71 15.68
N THR A 253 3.53 -20.83 16.88
CA THR A 253 3.04 -20.13 18.09
C THR A 253 3.71 -18.76 18.21
N VAL A 254 3.13 -17.86 19.01
CA VAL A 254 3.61 -16.49 19.18
C VAL A 254 4.00 -16.24 20.64
N VAL A 255 4.98 -15.39 20.84
CA VAL A 255 5.36 -14.87 22.16
C VAL A 255 5.35 -13.35 22.10
N ALA A 256 4.95 -12.73 23.20
CA ALA A 256 4.93 -11.28 23.33
C ALA A 256 5.48 -10.86 24.71
N MET A 257 5.99 -9.64 24.80
CA MET A 257 6.48 -9.03 26.03
C MET A 257 6.30 -7.53 26.00
N GLY A 258 6.34 -6.91 27.15
CA GLY A 258 6.20 -5.47 27.31
C GLY A 258 4.88 -5.10 27.95
N TYR A 259 4.38 -3.91 27.65
CA TYR A 259 3.10 -3.41 28.15
C TYR A 259 1.95 -4.27 27.63
N ASN A 260 1.00 -4.62 28.52
CA ASN A 260 -0.18 -5.43 28.20
C ASN A 260 -1.48 -4.85 28.79
N GLY A 261 -1.56 -3.51 28.92
CA GLY A 261 -2.74 -2.86 29.51
C GLY A 261 -4.00 -2.98 28.65
N GLU A 262 -3.85 -3.12 27.34
CA GLU A 262 -4.95 -3.29 26.38
C GLU A 262 -5.12 -4.75 25.91
N GLY A 263 -4.32 -5.70 26.44
CA GLY A 263 -4.34 -7.11 26.01
C GLY A 263 -3.51 -7.39 24.75
N GLN A 264 -2.63 -6.47 24.33
CA GLN A 264 -1.82 -6.62 23.11
C GLN A 264 -0.78 -7.74 23.15
N CYS A 265 -0.49 -8.26 24.32
CA CYS A 265 0.38 -9.43 24.51
C CYS A 265 -0.39 -10.74 24.73
N ASP A 266 -1.74 -10.77 24.65
CA ASP A 266 -2.56 -11.96 24.90
C ASP A 266 -2.59 -12.88 23.67
N VAL A 267 -1.41 -13.39 23.29
CA VAL A 267 -1.16 -14.19 22.07
C VAL A 267 -0.88 -15.67 22.36
N ASP A 268 -0.96 -16.11 23.61
CA ASP A 268 -0.55 -17.45 24.06
C ASP A 268 -1.35 -18.60 23.39
N ASP A 269 -2.60 -18.34 23.03
CA ASP A 269 -3.49 -19.30 22.37
C ASP A 269 -3.33 -19.31 20.83
N TRP A 270 -2.45 -18.49 20.27
CA TRP A 270 -2.29 -18.40 18.83
C TRP A 270 -1.49 -19.58 18.29
N THR A 271 -2.04 -20.25 17.28
CA THR A 271 -1.41 -21.37 16.56
C THR A 271 -1.53 -21.14 15.06
N ASP A 272 -0.69 -21.86 14.30
CA ASP A 272 -0.67 -21.83 12.84
C ASP A 272 -0.37 -20.44 12.26
N ILE A 273 0.29 -19.58 13.04
CA ILE A 273 0.68 -18.24 12.62
C ILE A 273 1.87 -18.32 11.66
N VAL A 274 1.81 -17.59 10.56
CA VAL A 274 2.85 -17.52 9.54
C VAL A 274 3.49 -16.15 9.45
N ALA A 275 2.81 -15.08 9.89
CA ALA A 275 3.31 -13.72 9.98
C ALA A 275 2.68 -12.97 11.16
N ILE A 276 3.37 -12.00 11.70
CA ILE A 276 2.91 -11.10 12.77
C ILE A 276 3.15 -9.65 12.41
N SER A 277 2.34 -8.75 12.93
CA SER A 277 2.56 -7.32 12.85
C SER A 277 2.11 -6.65 14.14
N ALA A 278 2.86 -5.65 14.61
CA ALA A 278 2.54 -4.89 15.81
C ALA A 278 3.02 -3.46 15.62
N VAL A 279 2.14 -2.50 15.84
CA VAL A 279 2.48 -1.06 15.92
C VAL A 279 1.72 -0.53 17.13
N GLY A 280 0.84 0.28 17.19
CA GLY A 280 0.03 0.82 18.27
C GLY A 280 0.03 0.02 19.58
N TYR A 281 -1.14 -0.19 20.12
CA TYR A 281 -1.40 -1.00 21.33
C TYR A 281 -2.12 -2.32 20.97
N TYR A 282 -1.85 -2.89 19.81
CA TYR A 282 -2.45 -4.14 19.38
C TYR A 282 -1.48 -4.99 18.56
N THR A 283 -1.79 -6.26 18.42
CA THR A 283 -1.00 -7.26 17.69
C THR A 283 -1.91 -7.98 16.69
N VAL A 284 -1.40 -8.20 15.49
CA VAL A 284 -2.08 -8.90 14.40
C VAL A 284 -1.28 -10.13 14.01
N GLY A 285 -1.97 -11.26 13.80
CA GLY A 285 -1.39 -12.52 13.35
C GLY A 285 -2.09 -13.03 12.09
N LEU A 286 -1.31 -13.37 11.06
CA LEU A 286 -1.77 -14.06 9.87
C LEU A 286 -1.65 -15.57 10.06
N LYS A 287 -2.72 -16.31 9.86
CA LYS A 287 -2.72 -17.78 9.87
C LYS A 287 -2.38 -18.37 8.51
N ALA A 288 -1.90 -19.60 8.54
CA ALA A 288 -1.53 -20.34 7.32
C ALA A 288 -2.70 -20.56 6.34
N ASP A 289 -3.94 -20.51 6.82
CA ASP A 289 -5.16 -20.64 6.02
C ASP A 289 -5.64 -19.31 5.40
N GLY A 290 -4.89 -18.23 5.58
CA GLY A 290 -5.21 -16.90 5.06
C GLY A 290 -6.26 -16.14 5.89
N THR A 291 -6.62 -16.64 7.09
CA THR A 291 -7.41 -15.89 8.08
C THR A 291 -6.51 -15.02 8.96
N VAL A 292 -7.08 -14.03 9.63
CA VAL A 292 -6.34 -13.06 10.45
C VAL A 292 -6.93 -13.03 11.86
N VAL A 293 -6.08 -12.91 12.86
CA VAL A 293 -6.43 -12.72 14.27
C VAL A 293 -5.79 -11.46 14.79
N ALA A 294 -6.43 -10.77 15.73
CA ALA A 294 -5.90 -9.56 16.36
C ALA A 294 -6.28 -9.53 17.84
N VAL A 295 -5.42 -8.94 18.68
CA VAL A 295 -5.64 -8.67 20.11
C VAL A 295 -5.07 -7.31 20.50
N GLY A 296 -5.64 -6.71 21.52
CA GLY A 296 -5.23 -5.40 22.02
C GLY A 296 -6.31 -4.35 21.82
N ASP A 297 -5.89 -3.10 21.73
CA ASP A 297 -6.80 -1.98 21.51
C ASP A 297 -7.63 -2.13 20.23
N ASN A 298 -8.93 -1.89 20.34
CA ASN A 298 -9.89 -1.94 19.24
C ASN A 298 -10.86 -0.74 19.28
N THR A 299 -10.41 0.40 19.82
CA THR A 299 -11.24 1.61 19.95
C THR A 299 -11.68 2.16 18.61
N ASP A 300 -10.85 2.01 17.59
CA ASP A 300 -11.11 2.49 16.22
C ASP A 300 -11.59 1.35 15.29
N GLY A 301 -11.75 0.12 15.79
CA GLY A 301 -12.11 -1.05 14.97
C GLY A 301 -10.91 -1.71 14.27
N GLN A 302 -9.67 -1.41 14.66
CA GLN A 302 -8.45 -1.93 14.06
C GLN A 302 -8.26 -3.44 14.22
N CYS A 303 -8.97 -4.07 15.14
CA CYS A 303 -9.00 -5.53 15.33
C CYS A 303 -10.18 -6.24 14.63
N GLU A 304 -11.00 -5.54 13.85
CA GLU A 304 -12.17 -6.09 13.13
C GLU A 304 -11.76 -6.90 11.89
N VAL A 305 -10.89 -7.88 12.05
CA VAL A 305 -10.27 -8.68 10.97
C VAL A 305 -10.84 -10.09 10.83
N SER A 306 -11.81 -10.47 11.64
CA SER A 306 -12.31 -11.87 11.73
C SER A 306 -12.91 -12.41 10.44
N ASP A 307 -13.45 -11.53 9.58
CA ASP A 307 -14.07 -11.88 8.30
C ASP A 307 -13.09 -11.91 7.13
N TRP A 308 -11.82 -11.57 7.38
CA TRP A 308 -10.82 -11.55 6.32
C TRP A 308 -10.44 -12.97 5.87
N ARG A 309 -10.34 -13.16 4.57
CA ARG A 309 -10.00 -14.42 3.91
C ARG A 309 -9.04 -14.17 2.76
N ASP A 310 -8.31 -15.20 2.39
CA ASP A 310 -7.33 -15.16 1.29
C ASP A 310 -6.21 -14.13 1.54
N ILE A 311 -5.91 -13.79 2.80
CA ILE A 311 -4.87 -12.83 3.16
C ILE A 311 -3.49 -13.51 3.05
N VAL A 312 -2.54 -12.82 2.43
CA VAL A 312 -1.17 -13.29 2.21
C VAL A 312 -0.13 -12.45 2.93
N ALA A 313 -0.46 -11.20 3.28
CA ALA A 313 0.37 -10.33 4.11
C ALA A 313 -0.52 -9.38 4.94
N ILE A 314 -0.01 -8.96 6.10
CA ILE A 314 -0.67 -8.05 7.04
C ILE A 314 0.27 -6.92 7.43
N SER A 315 -0.27 -5.76 7.74
CA SER A 315 0.47 -4.66 8.36
C SER A 315 -0.43 -3.91 9.34
N ALA A 316 0.04 -3.78 10.57
CA ALA A 316 -0.60 -2.97 11.60
C ALA A 316 -0.06 -1.54 11.54
N GLY A 317 -0.96 -0.55 11.56
CA GLY A 317 -0.66 0.86 11.76
C GLY A 317 -0.89 1.28 13.21
N TYR A 318 -1.00 2.59 13.49
CA TYR A 318 -1.29 3.06 14.85
C TYR A 318 -2.72 2.71 15.27
N GLY A 319 -3.71 2.99 14.44
CA GLY A 319 -5.14 2.72 14.69
C GLY A 319 -5.85 2.03 13.52
N HIS A 320 -5.12 1.44 12.57
CA HIS A 320 -5.71 0.74 11.43
C HIS A 320 -4.90 -0.49 11.05
N THR A 321 -5.55 -1.48 10.48
CA THR A 321 -4.93 -2.73 10.01
C THR A 321 -5.16 -2.89 8.52
N VAL A 322 -4.13 -3.30 7.81
CA VAL A 322 -4.14 -3.52 6.35
C VAL A 322 -3.84 -4.97 6.04
N GLY A 323 -4.61 -5.56 5.15
CA GLY A 323 -4.44 -6.91 4.65
C GLY A 323 -4.29 -6.95 3.14
N LEU A 324 -3.23 -7.59 2.65
CA LEU A 324 -3.04 -7.88 1.24
C LEU A 324 -3.68 -9.23 0.92
N LYS A 325 -4.54 -9.26 -0.09
CA LYS A 325 -5.15 -10.50 -0.59
C LYS A 325 -4.30 -11.16 -1.67
N ALA A 326 -4.50 -12.47 -1.83
CA ALA A 326 -3.81 -13.26 -2.84
C ALA A 326 -4.05 -12.79 -4.28
N ASP A 327 -5.14 -12.06 -4.53
CA ASP A 327 -5.49 -11.48 -5.83
C ASP A 327 -4.86 -10.08 -6.07
N GLY A 328 -3.98 -9.63 -5.18
CA GLY A 328 -3.31 -8.34 -5.27
C GLY A 328 -4.17 -7.14 -4.92
N THR A 329 -5.38 -7.37 -4.40
CA THR A 329 -6.22 -6.31 -3.82
C THR A 329 -5.90 -6.13 -2.34
N VAL A 330 -6.31 -5.00 -1.77
CA VAL A 330 -6.02 -4.63 -0.39
C VAL A 330 -7.32 -4.38 0.37
N VAL A 331 -7.35 -4.76 1.63
CA VAL A 331 -8.43 -4.47 2.58
C VAL A 331 -7.85 -3.74 3.79
N ALA A 332 -8.62 -2.85 4.39
CA ALA A 332 -8.23 -2.16 5.61
C ALA A 332 -9.43 -1.99 6.55
N VAL A 333 -9.15 -1.94 7.85
CA VAL A 333 -10.11 -1.61 8.93
C VAL A 333 -9.43 -0.73 9.98
N GLY A 334 -10.24 0.00 10.73
CA GLY A 334 -9.75 0.86 11.81
C GLY A 334 -10.04 2.32 11.55
N ASP A 335 -9.22 3.20 12.11
CA ASP A 335 -9.32 4.65 11.95
C ASP A 335 -9.19 5.05 10.47
N TYR A 336 -10.05 5.96 10.03
CA TYR A 336 -10.12 6.49 8.65
C TYR A 336 -10.22 8.03 8.62
N ASN A 337 -9.85 8.70 9.70
CA ASN A 337 -9.95 10.16 9.79
C ASN A 337 -9.07 10.90 8.78
N TYR A 338 -8.07 10.23 8.23
CA TYR A 338 -7.13 10.76 7.23
C TYR A 338 -7.16 9.97 5.92
N ASP A 339 -8.22 9.22 5.65
CA ASP A 339 -8.37 8.36 4.46
C ASP A 339 -7.31 7.23 4.37
N GLN A 340 -6.63 6.89 5.47
CA GLN A 340 -5.60 5.84 5.51
C GLN A 340 -6.12 4.43 5.21
N CYS A 341 -7.43 4.23 5.23
CA CYS A 341 -8.11 2.99 4.84
C CYS A 341 -8.67 3.00 3.41
N GLU A 342 -8.47 4.07 2.63
CA GLU A 342 -8.95 4.19 1.24
C GLU A 342 -8.07 3.41 0.26
N VAL A 343 -8.05 2.10 0.39
CA VAL A 343 -7.22 1.15 -0.38
C VAL A 343 -8.04 0.23 -1.31
N CYS A 344 -9.36 0.42 -1.38
CA CYS A 344 -10.27 -0.50 -2.08
C CYS A 344 -10.01 -0.58 -3.60
N ASP A 345 -9.46 0.47 -4.20
CA ASP A 345 -9.14 0.55 -5.63
C ASP A 345 -7.71 0.07 -5.96
N TRP A 346 -6.94 -0.29 -4.95
CA TRP A 346 -5.58 -0.76 -5.18
C TRP A 346 -5.56 -2.14 -5.85
N ARG A 347 -4.74 -2.27 -6.88
CA ARG A 347 -4.55 -3.50 -7.67
C ARG A 347 -3.07 -3.73 -7.92
N ASP A 348 -2.73 -4.97 -8.20
CA ASP A 348 -1.36 -5.38 -8.49
C ASP A 348 -0.39 -5.11 -7.34
N ILE A 349 -0.87 -5.17 -6.10
CA ILE A 349 -0.07 -4.91 -4.91
C ILE A 349 0.74 -6.16 -4.54
N LEU A 350 2.05 -5.97 -4.36
CA LEU A 350 3.03 -6.97 -3.93
C LEU A 350 3.24 -6.96 -2.41
N ALA A 351 3.22 -5.76 -1.80
CA ALA A 351 3.40 -5.59 -0.36
C ALA A 351 2.65 -4.36 0.15
N VAL A 352 2.27 -4.39 1.41
CA VAL A 352 1.60 -3.27 2.11
C VAL A 352 2.37 -2.91 3.38
N SER A 353 2.35 -1.63 3.74
CA SER A 353 2.89 -1.14 5.00
C SER A 353 2.00 -0.03 5.55
N ALA A 354 1.52 -0.22 6.76
CA ALA A 354 0.70 0.74 7.48
C ALA A 354 1.58 1.55 8.43
N GLY A 355 1.56 2.86 8.27
CA GLY A 355 2.20 3.81 9.17
C GLY A 355 1.27 4.24 10.29
N SER A 356 1.50 5.42 10.88
CA SER A 356 0.59 5.91 11.91
C SER A 356 -0.76 6.32 11.32
N LEU A 357 -0.76 7.20 10.33
CA LEU A 357 -1.96 7.79 9.72
C LEU A 357 -1.94 7.69 8.19
N HIS A 358 -1.11 6.80 7.63
CA HIS A 358 -1.02 6.59 6.19
C HIS A 358 -0.77 5.11 5.87
N THR A 359 -1.11 4.70 4.68
CA THR A 359 -0.91 3.35 4.15
C THR A 359 -0.11 3.42 2.86
N VAL A 360 0.84 2.52 2.70
CA VAL A 360 1.72 2.45 1.53
C VAL A 360 1.59 1.08 0.87
N GLY A 361 1.46 1.05 -0.44
CA GLY A 361 1.41 -0.15 -1.26
C GLY A 361 2.55 -0.19 -2.28
N LEU A 362 3.29 -1.27 -2.30
CA LEU A 362 4.28 -1.57 -3.34
C LEU A 362 3.60 -2.39 -4.43
N LYS A 363 3.69 -1.96 -5.67
CA LYS A 363 3.20 -2.70 -6.83
C LYS A 363 4.23 -3.69 -7.37
N PHE A 364 3.76 -4.69 -8.13
CA PHE A 364 4.62 -5.68 -8.78
C PHE A 364 5.63 -5.07 -9.76
N ASP A 365 5.30 -3.94 -10.36
CA ASP A 365 6.18 -3.21 -11.27
C ASP A 365 7.27 -2.37 -10.57
N GLY A 366 7.28 -2.37 -9.24
CA GLY A 366 8.23 -1.63 -8.41
C GLY A 366 7.89 -0.15 -8.25
N THR A 367 6.69 0.29 -8.64
CA THR A 367 6.14 1.60 -8.29
C THR A 367 5.43 1.53 -6.94
N VAL A 368 5.17 2.68 -6.33
CA VAL A 368 4.60 2.78 -4.98
C VAL A 368 3.37 3.69 -5.00
N VAL A 369 2.35 3.31 -4.25
CA VAL A 369 1.15 4.12 -4.00
C VAL A 369 1.00 4.35 -2.51
N ALA A 370 0.41 5.48 -2.13
CA ALA A 370 0.15 5.79 -0.73
C ALA A 370 -1.15 6.58 -0.60
N VAL A 371 -1.83 6.40 0.54
CA VAL A 371 -3.03 7.15 0.95
C VAL A 371 -2.93 7.47 2.44
N GLY A 372 -3.68 8.45 2.87
CA GLY A 372 -3.70 8.88 4.26
C GLY A 372 -3.14 10.27 4.44
N ASP A 373 -2.76 10.58 5.68
CA ASP A 373 -2.13 11.85 6.03
C ASP A 373 -0.86 12.11 5.21
N ASN A 374 -0.75 13.31 4.67
CA ASN A 374 0.40 13.76 3.87
C ASN A 374 0.95 15.11 4.32
N GLU A 375 0.72 15.48 5.59
CA GLU A 375 1.14 16.78 6.12
C GLU A 375 2.66 16.98 6.02
N PHE A 376 3.44 15.91 6.21
CA PHE A 376 4.90 15.94 6.11
C PHE A 376 5.43 15.49 4.74
N GLY A 377 4.57 15.19 3.76
CA GLY A 377 4.97 14.60 2.49
C GLY A 377 5.26 13.10 2.57
N GLN A 378 4.72 12.38 3.56
CA GLN A 378 4.92 10.94 3.74
C GLN A 378 4.26 10.08 2.67
N CYS A 379 3.30 10.63 1.93
CA CYS A 379 2.66 9.99 0.77
C CYS A 379 3.27 10.41 -0.58
N ASP A 380 4.33 11.26 -0.62
CA ASP A 380 4.95 11.75 -1.85
C ASP A 380 5.86 10.68 -2.48
N VAL A 381 5.29 9.54 -2.84
CA VAL A 381 6.00 8.34 -3.33
C VAL A 381 5.78 8.07 -4.83
N SER A 382 4.99 8.89 -5.53
CA SER A 382 4.56 8.67 -6.92
C SER A 382 5.71 8.52 -7.92
N ASP A 383 6.86 9.17 -7.66
CA ASP A 383 8.04 9.12 -8.52
C ASP A 383 8.97 7.94 -8.21
N TRP A 384 8.60 7.10 -7.22
CA TRP A 384 9.43 5.98 -6.85
C TRP A 384 9.30 4.82 -7.84
N THR A 385 10.44 4.35 -8.32
CA THR A 385 10.55 3.21 -9.24
C THR A 385 11.67 2.27 -8.79
N ASN A 386 11.61 1.02 -9.25
CA ASN A 386 12.55 -0.03 -8.87
C ASN A 386 12.60 -0.28 -7.35
N VAL A 387 11.49 -0.07 -6.66
CA VAL A 387 11.37 -0.36 -5.24
C VAL A 387 11.16 -1.87 -5.05
N ALA A 388 11.89 -2.45 -4.10
CA ALA A 388 11.85 -3.86 -3.74
C ALA A 388 11.14 -4.12 -2.41
N ALA A 389 11.16 -3.12 -1.49
CA ALA A 389 10.45 -3.18 -0.21
C ALA A 389 10.09 -1.77 0.27
N ILE A 390 9.06 -1.68 1.09
CA ILE A 390 8.54 -0.44 1.69
C ILE A 390 8.39 -0.60 3.19
N SER A 391 8.52 0.52 3.91
CA SER A 391 8.18 0.59 5.35
C SER A 391 7.65 1.98 5.68
N ALA A 392 6.48 2.03 6.30
CA ALA A 392 5.83 3.25 6.74
C ALA A 392 6.02 3.43 8.24
N GLY A 393 6.55 4.57 8.64
CA GLY A 393 6.73 4.97 10.04
C GLY A 393 5.58 5.84 10.54
N TYR A 394 5.85 6.66 11.56
CA TYR A 394 4.83 7.57 12.08
C TYR A 394 4.43 8.63 11.05
N GLY A 395 5.38 9.40 10.54
CA GLY A 395 5.14 10.46 9.56
C GLY A 395 6.20 10.46 8.44
N HIS A 396 6.78 9.30 8.12
CA HIS A 396 7.72 9.14 7.02
C HIS A 396 7.55 7.78 6.36
N THR A 397 7.95 7.68 5.13
CA THR A 397 7.93 6.46 4.32
C THR A 397 9.33 6.17 3.80
N VAL A 398 9.72 4.91 3.87
CA VAL A 398 11.04 4.42 3.43
C VAL A 398 10.84 3.38 2.33
N GLY A 399 11.60 3.51 1.25
CA GLY A 399 11.64 2.57 0.14
C GLY A 399 13.03 2.01 -0.05
N LEU A 400 13.16 0.70 -0.04
CA LEU A 400 14.36 -0.02 -0.42
C LEU A 400 14.32 -0.28 -1.92
N LYS A 401 15.34 0.16 -2.65
CA LYS A 401 15.46 -0.12 -4.08
C LYS A 401 16.14 -1.46 -4.35
N SER A 402 15.87 -2.02 -5.51
CA SER A 402 16.42 -3.33 -5.93
C SER A 402 17.97 -3.37 -6.02
N ASP A 403 18.61 -2.19 -6.10
CA ASP A 403 20.07 -2.04 -6.09
C ASP A 403 20.68 -1.92 -4.68
N GLY A 404 19.87 -2.05 -3.63
CA GLY A 404 20.31 -1.95 -2.24
C GLY A 404 20.49 -0.52 -1.73
N THR A 405 20.07 0.50 -2.50
CA THR A 405 19.97 1.89 -2.04
C THR A 405 18.61 2.15 -1.38
N VAL A 406 18.51 3.21 -0.58
CA VAL A 406 17.29 3.55 0.16
C VAL A 406 16.84 4.97 -0.16
N VAL A 407 15.55 5.16 -0.29
CA VAL A 407 14.89 6.46 -0.43
C VAL A 407 13.92 6.66 0.72
N ALA A 408 13.70 7.90 1.14
CA ALA A 408 12.73 8.22 2.17
C ALA A 408 12.09 9.60 1.91
N VAL A 409 10.81 9.73 2.29
CA VAL A 409 10.03 10.98 2.24
C VAL A 409 9.27 11.16 3.55
N GLY A 410 8.79 12.35 3.79
CA GLY A 410 8.05 12.69 4.99
C GLY A 410 8.86 13.45 6.03
N SER A 411 8.43 13.38 7.28
CA SER A 411 9.09 14.06 8.40
C SER A 411 10.56 13.66 8.53
N ASN A 412 11.42 14.66 8.65
CA ASN A 412 12.86 14.49 8.85
C ASN A 412 13.39 15.33 10.04
N LYS A 413 12.51 15.61 11.01
CA LYS A 413 12.82 16.45 12.18
C LYS A 413 14.00 15.91 13.00
N TYR A 414 14.13 14.60 13.07
CA TYR A 414 15.18 13.91 13.82
C TYR A 414 16.27 13.29 12.92
N GLY A 415 16.19 13.50 11.61
CA GLY A 415 17.11 12.89 10.66
C GLY A 415 16.70 11.47 10.22
N GLN A 416 15.46 11.04 10.46
CA GLN A 416 14.96 9.71 10.13
C GLN A 416 14.90 9.42 8.62
N CYS A 417 14.91 10.45 7.77
CA CYS A 417 15.01 10.30 6.32
C CYS A 417 16.46 10.43 5.78
N ASN A 418 17.49 10.54 6.64
CA ASN A 418 18.89 10.67 6.22
C ASN A 418 19.49 9.31 5.80
N VAL A 419 18.90 8.67 4.81
CA VAL A 419 19.25 7.31 4.34
C VAL A 419 19.96 7.28 2.98
N THR A 420 20.22 8.42 2.36
CA THR A 420 20.73 8.53 0.98
C THR A 420 22.10 7.91 0.77
N ASP A 421 22.92 7.80 1.83
CA ASP A 421 24.25 7.21 1.79
C ASP A 421 24.23 5.69 2.09
N TRP A 422 23.07 5.13 2.39
CA TRP A 422 22.96 3.70 2.68
C TRP A 422 23.17 2.86 1.42
N ARG A 423 23.95 1.79 1.56
CA ARG A 423 24.29 0.84 0.49
C ARG A 423 24.25 -0.58 1.03
N ASP A 424 24.07 -1.52 0.14
CA ASP A 424 24.03 -2.96 0.45
C ASP A 424 22.90 -3.31 1.45
N ILE A 425 21.83 -2.52 1.46
CA ILE A 425 20.66 -2.74 2.31
C ILE A 425 19.80 -3.84 1.70
N VAL A 426 19.35 -4.76 2.55
CA VAL A 426 18.49 -5.89 2.18
C VAL A 426 17.12 -5.84 2.86
N ALA A 427 16.98 -5.06 3.95
CA ALA A 427 15.70 -4.79 4.60
C ALA A 427 15.71 -3.41 5.26
N VAL A 428 14.54 -2.78 5.34
CA VAL A 428 14.32 -1.49 6.01
C VAL A 428 13.14 -1.59 6.96
N SER A 429 13.20 -0.86 8.08
CA SER A 429 12.09 -0.73 9.01
C SER A 429 12.02 0.70 9.53
N ALA A 430 10.86 1.32 9.39
CA ALA A 430 10.59 2.68 9.84
C ALA A 430 9.82 2.64 11.16
N GLY A 431 10.40 3.21 12.19
CA GLY A 431 9.76 3.42 13.48
C GLY A 431 9.04 4.77 13.55
N THR A 432 8.80 5.28 14.75
CA THR A 432 8.14 6.58 14.89
C THR A 432 9.02 7.73 14.40
N CYS A 433 10.24 7.82 14.90
CA CYS A 433 11.17 8.91 14.59
C CYS A 433 12.56 8.41 14.21
N HIS A 434 12.70 7.13 13.88
CA HIS A 434 13.97 6.54 13.44
C HIS A 434 13.74 5.54 12.31
N THR A 435 14.78 5.27 11.57
CA THR A 435 14.80 4.30 10.46
C THR A 435 15.96 3.34 10.66
N VAL A 436 15.71 2.06 10.44
CA VAL A 436 16.67 0.98 10.60
C VAL A 436 16.87 0.27 9.27
N GLY A 437 18.11 -0.02 8.92
CA GLY A 437 18.48 -0.75 7.72
C GLY A 437 19.34 -1.97 8.06
N LEU A 438 18.96 -3.12 7.53
CA LEU A 438 19.73 -4.35 7.60
C LEU A 438 20.62 -4.46 6.37
N LYS A 439 21.91 -4.68 6.56
CA LYS A 439 22.84 -4.92 5.46
C LYS A 439 22.97 -6.41 5.12
N ALA A 440 23.38 -6.67 3.89
CA ALA A 440 23.58 -8.02 3.37
C ALA A 440 24.59 -8.86 4.19
N ASP A 441 25.51 -8.21 4.91
CA ASP A 441 26.48 -8.87 5.79
C ASP A 441 25.96 -9.17 7.20
N GLY A 442 24.68 -8.88 7.47
CA GLY A 442 24.03 -9.08 8.76
C GLY A 442 24.37 -8.01 9.81
N THR A 443 25.00 -6.89 9.41
CA THR A 443 25.14 -5.69 10.25
C THR A 443 23.91 -4.78 10.10
N VAL A 444 23.69 -3.89 11.07
CA VAL A 444 22.54 -3.01 11.11
C VAL A 444 22.98 -1.55 11.21
N VAL A 445 22.29 -0.68 10.51
CA VAL A 445 22.46 0.77 10.57
C VAL A 445 21.16 1.42 10.98
N ALA A 446 21.22 2.56 11.67
CA ALA A 446 20.04 3.32 12.05
C ALA A 446 20.30 4.83 11.99
N VAL A 447 19.26 5.61 11.71
CA VAL A 447 19.26 7.07 11.73
C VAL A 447 17.95 7.56 12.35
N GLY A 448 17.96 8.78 12.84
CA GLY A 448 16.80 9.41 13.45
C GLY A 448 17.00 9.70 14.92
N ASP A 449 15.90 9.75 15.66
CA ASP A 449 15.93 9.95 17.11
C ASP A 449 16.64 8.82 17.83
N ASN A 450 17.49 9.17 18.77
CA ASN A 450 18.24 8.23 19.62
C ASN A 450 18.15 8.62 21.10
N SER A 451 17.08 9.29 21.50
CA SER A 451 16.89 9.78 22.89
C SER A 451 16.78 8.64 23.90
N TYR A 452 16.43 7.47 23.46
CA TYR A 452 16.32 6.24 24.26
C TYR A 452 17.29 5.13 23.81
N ASP A 453 18.36 5.46 23.08
CA ASP A 453 19.32 4.49 22.54
C ASP A 453 18.75 3.53 21.46
N GLN A 454 17.60 3.86 20.86
CA GLN A 454 16.93 3.03 19.87
C GLN A 454 17.73 2.88 18.56
N CYS A 455 18.70 3.75 18.29
CA CYS A 455 19.63 3.65 17.15
C CYS A 455 20.97 2.99 17.51
N ASN A 456 21.18 2.50 18.74
CA ASN A 456 22.44 1.88 19.17
C ASN A 456 22.57 0.42 18.70
N VAL A 457 22.54 0.22 17.39
CA VAL A 457 22.53 -1.09 16.70
C VAL A 457 23.90 -1.43 16.06
N ALA A 458 24.90 -0.56 16.14
CA ALA A 458 26.16 -0.67 15.41
C ALA A 458 26.95 -1.94 15.72
N ASP A 459 26.78 -2.52 16.93
CA ASP A 459 27.44 -3.75 17.36
C ASP A 459 26.68 -5.03 16.99
N TRP A 460 25.50 -4.90 16.39
CA TRP A 460 24.71 -6.06 16.00
C TRP A 460 25.35 -6.81 14.84
N ARG A 461 25.38 -8.12 14.93
CA ARG A 461 25.96 -9.03 13.93
C ARG A 461 25.07 -10.25 13.75
N ASN A 462 25.13 -10.84 12.57
CA ASN A 462 24.35 -12.02 12.19
C ASN A 462 22.84 -11.77 12.30
N VAL A 463 22.40 -10.54 12.10
CA VAL A 463 20.98 -10.18 12.08
C VAL A 463 20.40 -10.57 10.72
N VAL A 464 19.19 -11.12 10.74
CA VAL A 464 18.45 -11.60 9.55
C VAL A 464 17.09 -10.95 9.40
N ALA A 465 16.57 -10.31 10.46
CA ALA A 465 15.35 -9.48 10.39
C ALA A 465 15.44 -8.35 11.42
N ILE A 466 14.76 -7.24 11.12
CA ILE A 466 14.73 -6.04 11.94
C ILE A 466 13.28 -5.54 12.07
N SER A 467 12.96 -4.92 13.20
CA SER A 467 11.71 -4.20 13.40
C SER A 467 11.94 -2.96 14.27
N ALA A 468 11.51 -1.81 13.79
CA ALA A 468 11.56 -0.54 14.48
C ALA A 468 10.19 -0.21 15.07
N GLY A 469 10.13 -0.10 16.39
CA GLY A 469 8.92 0.28 17.12
C GLY A 469 8.84 1.79 17.34
N TYR A 470 8.14 2.17 18.41
CA TYR A 470 7.98 3.58 18.72
C TYR A 470 9.30 4.18 19.23
N TRP A 471 9.93 3.57 20.26
CA TRP A 471 11.18 4.02 20.88
C TRP A 471 12.17 2.88 21.11
N HIS A 472 12.01 1.75 20.42
CA HIS A 472 12.93 0.62 20.52
C HIS A 472 13.13 -0.03 19.15
N THR A 473 14.21 -0.76 19.03
CA THR A 473 14.55 -1.52 17.82
C THR A 473 14.81 -2.97 18.20
N VAL A 474 14.28 -3.88 17.40
CA VAL A 474 14.40 -5.32 17.58
C VAL A 474 15.14 -5.92 16.39
N GLY A 475 16.04 -6.85 16.66
CA GLY A 475 16.76 -7.62 15.65
C GLY A 475 16.67 -9.12 15.93
N LEU A 476 16.33 -9.90 14.93
CA LEU A 476 16.40 -11.35 14.95
C LEU A 476 17.74 -11.81 14.38
N LYS A 477 18.43 -12.66 15.11
CA LYS A 477 19.67 -13.28 14.65
C LYS A 477 19.42 -14.59 13.91
N ALA A 478 20.39 -14.99 13.09
CA ALA A 478 20.35 -16.22 12.31
C ALA A 478 20.22 -17.50 13.15
N ASP A 479 20.57 -17.45 14.44
CA ASP A 479 20.43 -18.55 15.40
C ASP A 479 19.03 -18.61 16.09
N GLY A 480 18.11 -17.72 15.69
CA GLY A 480 16.77 -17.63 16.25
C GLY A 480 16.69 -16.92 17.61
N THR A 481 17.76 -16.26 18.06
CA THR A 481 17.77 -15.39 19.23
C THR A 481 17.42 -13.94 18.83
N VAL A 482 16.90 -13.17 19.80
CA VAL A 482 16.47 -11.79 19.57
C VAL A 482 17.32 -10.83 20.38
N VAL A 483 17.68 -9.71 19.78
CA VAL A 483 18.32 -8.58 20.43
C VAL A 483 17.42 -7.35 20.32
N ALA A 484 17.41 -6.51 21.34
CA ALA A 484 16.64 -5.29 21.33
C ALA A 484 17.38 -4.16 22.06
N VAL A 485 17.16 -2.92 21.61
CA VAL A 485 17.70 -1.69 22.23
C VAL A 485 16.63 -0.62 22.21
N GLY A 486 16.75 0.35 23.09
CA GLY A 486 15.84 1.46 23.17
C GLY A 486 15.11 1.52 24.52
N PHE A 487 13.98 2.19 24.53
CA PHE A 487 13.12 2.30 25.71
C PHE A 487 12.68 0.93 26.22
N ASN A 488 12.80 0.69 27.54
CA ASN A 488 12.55 -0.62 28.15
C ASN A 488 11.84 -0.58 29.52
N GLU A 489 11.06 0.47 29.81
CA GLU A 489 10.37 0.56 31.12
C GLU A 489 9.31 -0.50 31.35
N PHE A 490 8.78 -1.09 30.29
CA PHE A 490 7.77 -2.16 30.35
C PHE A 490 8.36 -3.55 30.05
N GLY A 491 9.68 -3.68 29.88
CA GLY A 491 10.33 -4.94 29.54
C GLY A 491 10.26 -5.32 28.06
N GLN A 492 9.90 -4.39 27.17
CA GLN A 492 9.76 -4.68 25.73
C GLN A 492 11.09 -5.00 25.02
N CYS A 493 12.23 -4.74 25.65
CA CYS A 493 13.54 -5.13 25.17
C CYS A 493 14.11 -6.39 25.87
N ASP A 494 13.40 -7.02 26.80
CA ASP A 494 13.90 -8.15 27.60
C ASP A 494 13.84 -9.49 26.83
N ALA A 495 14.07 -9.45 25.52
CA ALA A 495 13.96 -10.59 24.59
C ALA A 495 15.12 -11.60 24.70
N SER A 496 16.07 -11.43 25.61
CA SER A 496 17.27 -12.28 25.72
C SER A 496 16.97 -13.76 26.03
N GLY A 497 15.77 -14.04 26.57
CA GLY A 497 15.28 -15.40 26.81
C GLY A 497 14.58 -16.06 25.62
N TRP A 498 14.33 -15.32 24.54
CA TRP A 498 13.63 -15.86 23.38
C TRP A 498 14.56 -16.72 22.53
N THR A 499 14.09 -17.91 22.24
CA THR A 499 14.77 -18.90 21.40
C THR A 499 13.78 -19.50 20.42
N ASN A 500 14.27 -20.05 19.32
CA ASN A 500 13.47 -20.67 18.27
C ASN A 500 12.49 -19.68 17.60
N ILE A 501 12.81 -18.40 17.58
CA ILE A 501 12.09 -17.45 16.75
C ILE A 501 12.34 -17.82 15.28
N LYS A 502 11.29 -17.82 14.49
CA LYS A 502 11.31 -18.24 13.09
C LYS A 502 12.23 -17.32 12.28
N VAL A 503 13.29 -17.89 11.75
CA VAL A 503 14.18 -17.18 10.83
C VAL A 503 13.48 -17.07 9.46
N PRO A 504 13.41 -15.88 8.83
CA PRO A 504 12.92 -15.73 7.46
C PRO A 504 13.67 -16.64 6.49
N LYS A 505 12.97 -17.12 5.45
CA LYS A 505 13.58 -17.98 4.41
C LYS A 505 14.50 -17.20 3.48
#